data_9a7dc04a8fa24b0a49922e0d4a2e3157
#
_entry.id   9a7dc04a8fa24b0a49922e0d4a2e3157
#
_cell.length_a   1.000
_cell.length_b   1.000
_cell.length_c   1.000
_cell.angle_alpha   90.00
_cell.angle_beta   90.00
_cell.angle_gamma   90.00
#
_symmetry.space_group_name_H-M   'P 1'
#
loop_
_entity.id
_entity.type
_entity.pdbx_description
1 polymer ?
#
loop_
_entity_poly.entity_id
_entity_poly.type
_entity_poly.pdbx_seq_one_letter_code
_entity_poly.pdbx_strand_id
1 'polypeptide(L)'
;LEAGMAVRVLAPSASGHGDAAQARAALLESGGRIEPWSEALPPADVYVDALYGIGLNRAPEGEAAALIEALNVGGVPVLALDAPSGLDADGGHAPGAAVRAEATVSFVAWKRGLFTGQAPDLCGELELATLDLPDALYAAHAPDARLLTAEALPPRARGGHKGDYGRVLVVGGDHGMGGAARLAGEAALRVGAGLVEIATRAEHVAPILAARPELMPRAVDGPQVLQASCERADVIALGPGLGQGAWGHALWLTSLLDARRPLVLDADALNLLAREPRALRDPAVLTPHPGEAARLLGCDVATVQRDRYAAARTLAQRYAAVTVLKGAGTLIASPAGEVAVCRWGNPGMASGGVGDVLTGVIAGLMAQGQAPWQAACLGVALHARAGDLAAEAGERGLLASDLFVPLRALVNGPPHE
;
A
#
# COMPACT_ATOMS: atom_id res chain seq x y z
N LEU A 1 -3.18 1.37 -39.85
CA LEU A 1 -3.22 1.51 -41.32
C LEU A 1 -4.68 1.76 -41.78
N GLU A 2 -5.63 0.92 -41.39
CA GLU A 2 -7.04 1.07 -41.79
C GLU A 2 -7.67 2.39 -41.31
N ALA A 3 -7.24 2.91 -40.16
CA ALA A 3 -7.67 4.19 -39.62
C ALA A 3 -6.93 5.42 -40.22
N GLY A 4 -6.09 5.22 -41.26
CA GLY A 4 -5.37 6.31 -41.94
C GLY A 4 -4.15 6.84 -41.18
N MET A 5 -3.74 6.22 -40.07
CA MET A 5 -2.55 6.60 -39.33
C MET A 5 -1.27 6.09 -40.02
N ALA A 6 -0.20 6.92 -40.05
CA ALA A 6 1.11 6.50 -40.49
C ALA A 6 1.78 5.66 -39.39
N VAL A 7 1.89 4.35 -39.62
CA VAL A 7 2.46 3.42 -38.64
C VAL A 7 3.76 2.84 -39.17
N ARG A 8 4.82 2.89 -38.35
CA ARG A 8 6.07 2.17 -38.56
C ARG A 8 6.23 1.12 -37.47
N VAL A 9 6.59 -0.10 -37.84
CA VAL A 9 6.82 -1.21 -36.91
C VAL A 9 8.33 -1.49 -36.89
N LEU A 10 8.91 -1.37 -35.68
CA LEU A 10 10.31 -1.71 -35.44
C LEU A 10 10.36 -3.00 -34.63
N ALA A 11 11.26 -3.90 -34.96
CA ALA A 11 11.47 -5.13 -34.18
C ALA A 11 12.97 -5.41 -34.01
N PRO A 12 13.44 -5.68 -32.77
CA PRO A 12 14.85 -5.98 -32.52
C PRO A 12 15.29 -7.32 -33.09
N SER A 13 14.37 -8.26 -33.34
CA SER A 13 14.71 -9.52 -34.00
C SER A 13 13.64 -10.02 -34.98
N ALA A 14 14.04 -10.87 -35.88
CA ALA A 14 13.15 -11.41 -36.93
C ALA A 14 12.31 -12.61 -36.50
N SER A 15 12.47 -13.12 -35.29
CA SER A 15 11.86 -14.38 -34.83
C SER A 15 10.59 -14.14 -33.99
N GLY A 16 9.43 -14.42 -34.57
CA GLY A 16 8.18 -14.65 -33.85
C GLY A 16 7.79 -16.13 -33.90
N HIS A 17 7.21 -16.66 -32.84
CA HIS A 17 6.63 -18.00 -32.80
C HIS A 17 5.13 -17.92 -32.47
N GLY A 18 4.36 -18.94 -32.85
CA GLY A 18 2.92 -19.00 -32.56
C GLY A 18 2.13 -17.83 -33.13
N ASP A 19 1.26 -17.21 -32.34
CA ASP A 19 0.34 -16.15 -32.76
C ASP A 19 1.10 -14.87 -33.22
N ALA A 20 2.26 -14.59 -32.63
CA ALA A 20 3.10 -13.48 -33.05
C ALA A 20 3.61 -13.64 -34.51
N ALA A 21 3.91 -14.86 -34.92
CA ALA A 21 4.29 -15.15 -36.32
C ALA A 21 3.11 -14.95 -37.27
N GLN A 22 1.89 -15.33 -36.87
CA GLN A 22 0.67 -15.13 -37.66
C GLN A 22 0.35 -13.64 -37.80
N ALA A 23 0.39 -12.87 -36.70
CA ALA A 23 0.18 -11.43 -36.72
C ALA A 23 1.20 -10.70 -37.59
N ARG A 24 2.46 -11.14 -37.56
CA ARG A 24 3.52 -10.63 -38.43
C ARG A 24 3.22 -10.91 -39.91
N ALA A 25 2.81 -12.12 -40.25
CA ALA A 25 2.44 -12.49 -41.61
C ALA A 25 1.27 -11.63 -42.11
N ALA A 26 0.21 -11.50 -41.32
CA ALA A 26 -0.95 -10.67 -41.65
C ALA A 26 -0.58 -9.20 -41.88
N LEU A 27 0.32 -8.62 -41.05
CA LEU A 27 0.84 -7.26 -41.28
C LEU A 27 1.54 -7.13 -42.62
N LEU A 28 2.41 -8.06 -42.96
CA LEU A 28 3.14 -8.04 -44.24
C LEU A 28 2.22 -8.22 -45.45
N GLU A 29 1.22 -9.12 -45.36
CA GLU A 29 0.17 -9.32 -46.36
C GLU A 29 -0.70 -8.08 -46.58
N SER A 30 -0.95 -7.29 -45.54
CA SER A 30 -1.68 -6.00 -45.62
C SER A 30 -0.82 -4.86 -46.21
N GLY A 31 0.43 -5.13 -46.63
CA GLY A 31 1.34 -4.14 -47.14
C GLY A 31 2.15 -3.35 -46.09
N GLY A 32 2.02 -3.72 -44.82
CA GLY A 32 2.84 -3.19 -43.74
C GLY A 32 4.30 -3.62 -43.86
N ARG A 33 5.20 -2.89 -43.19
CA ARG A 33 6.62 -3.19 -43.15
C ARG A 33 7.10 -3.31 -41.72
N ILE A 34 8.05 -4.23 -41.48
CA ILE A 34 8.75 -4.38 -40.21
C ILE A 34 10.23 -4.02 -40.50
N GLU A 35 10.69 -3.00 -39.81
CA GLU A 35 12.04 -2.50 -39.95
C GLU A 35 12.90 -2.99 -38.78
N PRO A 36 14.18 -3.37 -39.01
CA PRO A 36 15.08 -3.60 -37.89
C PRO A 36 15.33 -2.28 -37.17
N TRP A 37 15.40 -2.35 -35.85
CA TRP A 37 15.80 -1.19 -35.06
C TRP A 37 17.32 -0.94 -35.22
N SER A 38 17.70 0.32 -35.37
CA SER A 38 19.09 0.74 -35.50
C SER A 38 19.33 1.94 -34.59
N GLU A 39 19.81 1.75 -33.40
CA GLU A 39 20.32 2.74 -32.43
C GLU A 39 19.50 4.04 -32.23
N ALA A 40 18.74 4.49 -33.24
CA ALA A 40 17.90 5.70 -33.17
C ALA A 40 16.43 5.38 -33.45
N LEU A 41 15.55 6.00 -32.68
CA LEU A 41 14.11 5.96 -32.92
C LEU A 41 13.73 6.98 -34.00
N PRO A 42 12.89 6.60 -34.99
CA PRO A 42 12.37 7.53 -35.96
C PRO A 42 11.45 8.57 -35.31
N PRO A 43 11.36 9.80 -35.85
CA PRO A 43 10.39 10.77 -35.37
C PRO A 43 8.96 10.21 -35.41
N ALA A 44 8.21 10.40 -34.31
CA ALA A 44 6.81 9.99 -34.17
C ALA A 44 6.09 10.92 -33.19
N ASP A 45 4.77 10.95 -33.23
CA ASP A 45 3.94 11.67 -32.27
C ASP A 45 3.74 10.85 -30.98
N VAL A 46 3.78 9.52 -31.10
CA VAL A 46 3.67 8.57 -29.99
C VAL A 46 4.44 7.29 -30.32
N TYR A 47 5.11 6.73 -29.33
CA TYR A 47 5.65 5.37 -29.41
C TYR A 47 4.70 4.40 -28.76
N VAL A 48 4.58 3.21 -29.36
CA VAL A 48 3.80 2.11 -28.80
C VAL A 48 4.76 1.00 -28.39
N ASP A 49 4.87 0.77 -27.10
CA ASP A 49 5.65 -0.33 -26.53
C ASP A 49 4.83 -1.63 -26.59
N ALA A 50 5.28 -2.57 -27.42
CA ALA A 50 4.70 -3.89 -27.61
C ALA A 50 5.80 -4.98 -27.63
N LEU A 51 6.94 -4.76 -26.93
CA LEU A 51 8.06 -5.69 -26.91
C LEU A 51 7.80 -6.91 -26.03
N TYR A 52 7.40 -6.64 -24.78
CA TYR A 52 7.16 -7.67 -23.77
C TYR A 52 5.87 -7.35 -23.00
N GLY A 53 5.07 -8.37 -22.73
CA GLY A 53 3.91 -8.33 -21.85
C GLY A 53 4.12 -9.23 -20.61
N ILE A 54 3.08 -9.95 -20.22
CA ILE A 54 3.08 -10.83 -19.02
C ILE A 54 4.11 -11.96 -19.03
N GLY A 55 4.73 -12.26 -20.16
CA GLY A 55 5.72 -13.35 -20.28
C GLY A 55 7.15 -12.99 -19.85
N LEU A 56 7.37 -11.80 -19.29
CA LEU A 56 8.70 -11.38 -18.85
C LEU A 56 9.12 -12.18 -17.60
N ASN A 57 10.21 -12.94 -17.72
CA ASN A 57 10.75 -13.76 -16.64
C ASN A 57 12.23 -13.48 -16.32
N ARG A 58 12.84 -12.53 -17.01
CA ARG A 58 14.23 -12.08 -16.82
C ARG A 58 14.40 -10.64 -17.27
N ALA A 59 15.50 -10.01 -16.83
CA ALA A 59 15.83 -8.65 -17.26
C ALA A 59 15.96 -8.59 -18.79
N PRO A 60 15.45 -7.53 -19.44
CA PRO A 60 15.81 -7.22 -20.84
C PRO A 60 17.31 -7.01 -20.98
N GLU A 61 17.91 -7.59 -22.02
CA GLU A 61 19.35 -7.50 -22.30
C GLU A 61 19.61 -7.12 -23.75
N GLY A 62 20.84 -6.67 -24.05
CA GLY A 62 21.31 -6.38 -25.40
C GLY A 62 20.45 -5.32 -26.10
N GLU A 63 20.03 -5.63 -27.32
CA GLU A 63 19.26 -4.73 -28.20
C GLU A 63 17.90 -4.33 -27.57
N ALA A 64 17.24 -5.23 -26.84
CA ALA A 64 15.98 -4.92 -26.19
C ALA A 64 16.15 -3.91 -25.04
N ALA A 65 17.18 -4.05 -24.22
CA ALA A 65 17.49 -3.08 -23.17
C ALA A 65 17.85 -1.70 -23.76
N ALA A 66 18.65 -1.68 -24.82
CA ALA A 66 19.03 -0.45 -25.52
C ALA A 66 17.81 0.26 -26.14
N LEU A 67 16.86 -0.49 -26.70
CA LEU A 67 15.62 0.06 -27.25
C LEU A 67 14.73 0.66 -26.14
N ILE A 68 14.61 -0.02 -25.00
CA ILE A 68 13.88 0.50 -23.83
C ILE A 68 14.51 1.82 -23.36
N GLU A 69 15.82 1.89 -23.26
CA GLU A 69 16.52 3.12 -22.87
C GLU A 69 16.31 4.23 -23.91
N ALA A 70 16.33 3.91 -25.21
CA ALA A 70 16.05 4.88 -26.27
C ALA A 70 14.62 5.43 -26.18
N LEU A 71 13.62 4.60 -25.88
CA LEU A 71 12.23 5.04 -25.62
C LEU A 71 12.17 6.01 -24.45
N ASN A 72 12.83 5.69 -23.34
CA ASN A 72 12.79 6.50 -22.11
C ASN A 72 13.46 7.89 -22.26
N VAL A 73 14.43 8.03 -23.15
CA VAL A 73 15.13 9.31 -23.37
C VAL A 73 14.61 10.08 -24.59
N GLY A 74 13.73 9.47 -25.39
CA GLY A 74 13.29 10.01 -26.68
C GLY A 74 12.40 11.27 -26.59
N GLY A 75 11.86 11.58 -25.42
CA GLY A 75 11.00 12.76 -25.19
C GLY A 75 9.66 12.73 -25.94
N VAL A 76 9.27 11.58 -26.48
CA VAL A 76 7.98 11.32 -27.13
C VAL A 76 7.15 10.45 -26.20
N PRO A 77 5.84 10.73 -26.03
CA PRO A 77 4.95 9.92 -25.20
C PRO A 77 4.98 8.43 -25.58
N VAL A 78 5.00 7.56 -24.58
CA VAL A 78 4.98 6.10 -24.78
C VAL A 78 3.67 5.51 -24.25
N LEU A 79 2.97 4.77 -25.11
CA LEU A 79 1.82 3.95 -24.77
C LEU A 79 2.28 2.50 -24.65
N ALA A 80 2.20 1.91 -23.47
CA ALA A 80 2.51 0.50 -23.27
C ALA A 80 1.28 -0.39 -23.48
N LEU A 81 1.48 -1.51 -24.17
CA LEU A 81 0.45 -2.52 -24.36
C LEU A 81 0.65 -3.66 -23.35
N ASP A 82 -0.41 -3.97 -22.63
CA ASP A 82 -0.52 -4.99 -21.58
C ASP A 82 0.25 -4.65 -20.29
N ALA A 83 1.53 -4.41 -20.37
CA ALA A 83 2.40 -3.91 -19.30
C ALA A 83 3.63 -3.23 -19.94
N PRO A 84 4.24 -2.22 -19.29
CA PRO A 84 5.50 -1.66 -19.76
C PRO A 84 6.58 -2.74 -19.89
N SER A 85 7.25 -2.79 -21.03
CA SER A 85 8.32 -3.76 -21.26
C SER A 85 9.43 -3.59 -20.24
N GLY A 86 9.82 -4.68 -19.58
CA GLY A 86 10.78 -4.67 -18.49
C GLY A 86 10.17 -4.72 -17.08
N LEU A 87 8.86 -4.49 -16.95
CA LEU A 87 8.14 -4.64 -15.70
C LEU A 87 7.63 -6.08 -15.54
N ASP A 88 7.87 -6.70 -14.39
CA ASP A 88 7.23 -7.94 -13.99
C ASP A 88 5.76 -7.66 -13.65
N ALA A 89 4.85 -8.15 -14.50
CA ALA A 89 3.42 -7.93 -14.37
C ALA A 89 2.78 -8.66 -13.16
N ASP A 90 3.49 -9.59 -12.52
CA ASP A 90 3.02 -10.28 -11.32
C ASP A 90 3.51 -9.60 -10.03
N GLY A 91 4.77 -9.22 -9.98
CA GLY A 91 5.42 -8.67 -8.78
C GLY A 91 5.46 -7.15 -8.70
N GLY A 92 5.36 -6.45 -9.84
CA GLY A 92 5.50 -4.99 -9.91
C GLY A 92 6.93 -4.50 -9.76
N HIS A 93 7.88 -5.36 -10.06
CA HIS A 93 9.30 -5.06 -9.96
C HIS A 93 9.95 -5.07 -11.36
N ALA A 94 10.93 -4.22 -11.60
CA ALA A 94 11.72 -4.19 -12.83
C ALA A 94 13.10 -4.77 -12.56
N PRO A 95 13.43 -5.96 -13.11
CA PRO A 95 14.73 -6.61 -12.87
C PRO A 95 15.90 -5.94 -13.61
N GLY A 96 15.60 -5.04 -14.56
CA GLY A 96 16.56 -4.32 -15.38
C GLY A 96 15.94 -3.06 -15.99
N ALA A 97 16.31 -2.75 -17.23
CA ALA A 97 15.69 -1.66 -17.98
C ALA A 97 14.19 -1.90 -18.14
N ALA A 98 13.38 -0.88 -17.90
CA ALA A 98 11.93 -0.91 -18.10
C ALA A 98 11.44 0.38 -18.74
N VAL A 99 10.43 0.27 -19.59
CA VAL A 99 9.78 1.40 -20.24
C VAL A 99 9.06 2.25 -19.19
N ARG A 100 9.17 3.58 -19.35
CA ARG A 100 8.36 4.58 -18.63
C ARG A 100 7.27 5.05 -19.58
N ALA A 101 6.08 4.54 -19.39
CA ALA A 101 4.94 4.89 -20.23
C ALA A 101 4.16 6.07 -19.62
N GLU A 102 3.59 6.92 -20.46
CA GLU A 102 2.57 7.90 -20.08
C GLU A 102 1.21 7.24 -19.84
N ALA A 103 0.94 6.14 -20.56
CA ALA A 103 -0.25 5.33 -20.37
C ALA A 103 0.03 3.86 -20.64
N THR A 104 -0.72 2.99 -19.98
CA THR A 104 -0.66 1.53 -20.19
C THR A 104 -2.06 1.00 -20.39
N VAL A 105 -2.32 0.34 -21.52
CA VAL A 105 -3.56 -0.38 -21.80
C VAL A 105 -3.36 -1.85 -21.48
N SER A 106 -3.95 -2.31 -20.39
CA SER A 106 -3.91 -3.70 -19.97
C SER A 106 -5.09 -4.47 -20.56
N PHE A 107 -4.84 -5.70 -21.04
CA PHE A 107 -5.85 -6.48 -21.74
C PHE A 107 -6.50 -7.52 -20.84
N VAL A 108 -7.80 -7.79 -21.09
CA VAL A 108 -8.61 -8.83 -20.44
C VAL A 108 -8.87 -8.54 -18.96
N ALA A 109 -7.83 -8.55 -18.13
CA ALA A 109 -7.91 -8.33 -16.69
C ALA A 109 -6.67 -7.56 -16.19
N TRP A 110 -6.82 -6.86 -15.07
CA TRP A 110 -5.70 -6.21 -14.42
C TRP A 110 -4.63 -7.22 -14.00
N LYS A 111 -3.38 -6.92 -14.31
CA LYS A 111 -2.23 -7.63 -13.75
C LYS A 111 -1.90 -7.00 -12.40
N ARG A 112 -1.75 -7.84 -11.39
CA ARG A 112 -1.54 -7.38 -10.00
C ARG A 112 -0.27 -6.53 -9.84
N GLY A 113 0.77 -6.80 -10.63
CA GLY A 113 2.04 -6.08 -10.61
C GLY A 113 1.93 -4.62 -11.07
N LEU A 114 0.89 -4.25 -11.85
CA LEU A 114 0.70 -2.86 -12.30
C LEU A 114 0.38 -1.88 -11.16
N PHE A 115 0.06 -2.36 -9.97
CA PHE A 115 -0.42 -1.53 -8.86
C PHE A 115 0.54 -1.46 -7.67
N THR A 116 1.73 -2.04 -7.74
CA THR A 116 2.65 -2.09 -6.60
C THR A 116 4.12 -1.99 -7.02
N GLY A 117 4.99 -1.77 -6.06
CA GLY A 117 6.44 -1.73 -6.27
C GLY A 117 6.89 -0.56 -7.13
N GLN A 118 7.51 -0.85 -8.28
CA GLN A 118 8.00 0.15 -9.22
C GLN A 118 6.96 0.54 -10.30
N ALA A 119 5.87 -0.21 -10.40
CA ALA A 119 4.86 0.00 -11.44
C ALA A 119 4.26 1.43 -11.45
N PRO A 120 3.96 2.09 -10.32
CA PRO A 120 3.47 3.47 -10.34
C PRO A 120 4.39 4.48 -11.03
N ASP A 121 5.71 4.23 -11.05
CA ASP A 121 6.69 5.08 -11.74
C ASP A 121 6.86 4.74 -13.22
N LEU A 122 6.28 3.62 -13.68
CA LEU A 122 6.52 3.06 -15.02
C LEU A 122 5.27 3.01 -15.89
N CYS A 123 4.08 2.87 -15.30
CA CYS A 123 2.87 2.55 -16.04
C CYS A 123 2.10 3.78 -16.55
N GLY A 124 2.30 4.96 -15.95
CA GLY A 124 1.47 6.12 -16.24
C GLY A 124 -0.01 5.88 -15.94
N GLU A 125 -0.90 6.43 -16.77
CA GLU A 125 -2.34 6.19 -16.66
C GLU A 125 -2.69 4.76 -17.06
N LEU A 126 -3.51 4.08 -16.24
CA LEU A 126 -3.90 2.69 -16.45
C LEU A 126 -5.30 2.59 -17.06
N GLU A 127 -5.43 1.93 -18.20
CA GLU A 127 -6.69 1.62 -18.84
C GLU A 127 -6.85 0.10 -19.02
N LEU A 128 -8.07 -0.41 -18.84
CA LEU A 128 -8.40 -1.83 -19.05
C LEU A 128 -9.25 -2.02 -20.29
N ALA A 129 -8.71 -2.73 -21.27
CA ALA A 129 -9.43 -3.21 -22.44
C ALA A 129 -9.87 -4.67 -22.23
N THR A 130 -11.14 -4.90 -21.99
CA THR A 130 -11.69 -6.24 -21.70
C THR A 130 -11.77 -7.13 -22.94
N LEU A 131 -11.59 -6.58 -24.14
CA LEU A 131 -11.68 -7.26 -25.44
C LEU A 131 -13.02 -7.97 -25.64
N ASP A 132 -14.09 -7.45 -25.02
CA ASP A 132 -15.48 -7.98 -25.12
C ASP A 132 -15.60 -9.46 -24.76
N LEU A 133 -14.72 -9.96 -23.87
CA LEU A 133 -14.79 -11.34 -23.40
C LEU A 133 -16.04 -11.55 -22.54
N PRO A 134 -16.71 -12.72 -22.67
CA PRO A 134 -17.91 -13.02 -21.89
C PRO A 134 -17.66 -13.04 -20.38
N ASP A 135 -18.57 -12.49 -19.58
CA ASP A 135 -18.51 -12.49 -18.10
C ASP A 135 -18.32 -13.89 -17.50
N ALA A 136 -18.80 -14.92 -18.16
CA ALA A 136 -18.64 -16.31 -17.74
C ALA A 136 -17.15 -16.73 -17.63
N LEU A 137 -16.26 -16.14 -18.44
CA LEU A 137 -14.81 -16.42 -18.35
C LEU A 137 -14.22 -15.80 -17.08
N TYR A 138 -14.63 -14.58 -16.73
CA TYR A 138 -14.19 -13.95 -15.49
C TYR A 138 -14.70 -14.69 -14.25
N ALA A 139 -15.96 -15.15 -14.28
CA ALA A 139 -16.55 -15.90 -13.18
C ALA A 139 -15.90 -17.28 -12.96
N ALA A 140 -15.30 -17.87 -14.01
CA ALA A 140 -14.60 -19.16 -13.93
C ALA A 140 -13.20 -19.05 -13.28
N HIS A 141 -12.66 -17.83 -13.13
CA HIS A 141 -11.30 -17.60 -12.63
C HIS A 141 -11.31 -16.64 -11.43
N ALA A 142 -11.06 -17.18 -10.24
CA ALA A 142 -10.94 -16.34 -9.04
C ALA A 142 -9.70 -15.41 -9.15
N PRO A 143 -9.83 -14.12 -8.85
CA PRO A 143 -8.70 -13.22 -8.85
C PRO A 143 -7.73 -13.56 -7.70
N ASP A 144 -6.43 -13.46 -7.97
CA ASP A 144 -5.38 -13.68 -6.97
C ASP A 144 -5.25 -12.50 -5.98
N ALA A 145 -5.66 -11.31 -6.40
CA ALA A 145 -5.75 -10.11 -5.57
C ALA A 145 -6.89 -9.23 -6.06
N ARG A 146 -7.35 -8.31 -5.21
CA ARG A 146 -8.38 -7.32 -5.57
C ARG A 146 -7.89 -5.90 -5.34
N LEU A 147 -8.36 -4.96 -6.14
CA LEU A 147 -8.19 -3.54 -5.89
C LEU A 147 -9.06 -3.13 -4.69
N LEU A 148 -8.50 -2.26 -3.82
CA LEU A 148 -9.29 -1.67 -2.75
C LEU A 148 -10.36 -0.75 -3.32
N THR A 149 -11.51 -0.76 -2.64
CA THR A 149 -12.56 0.25 -2.75
C THR A 149 -12.55 1.12 -1.50
N ALA A 150 -12.82 2.41 -1.66
CA ALA A 150 -12.95 3.34 -0.53
C ALA A 150 -14.44 3.58 -0.26
N GLU A 151 -14.96 2.84 0.68
CA GLU A 151 -16.35 2.98 1.12
C GLU A 151 -16.40 3.83 2.40
N ALA A 152 -17.45 4.65 2.54
CA ALA A 152 -17.71 5.36 3.77
C ALA A 152 -18.28 4.41 4.83
N LEU A 153 -18.07 4.74 6.11
CA LEU A 153 -18.76 4.03 7.19
C LEU A 153 -20.27 4.38 7.19
N PRO A 154 -21.12 3.45 7.61
CA PRO A 154 -22.54 3.74 7.75
C PRO A 154 -22.77 4.90 8.75
N PRO A 155 -23.83 5.68 8.58
CA PRO A 155 -24.17 6.75 9.51
C PRO A 155 -24.32 6.24 10.93
N ARG A 156 -23.90 7.06 11.89
CA ARG A 156 -24.03 6.75 13.32
C ARG A 156 -25.47 6.86 13.79
N ALA A 157 -25.86 5.98 14.72
CA ALA A 157 -27.15 6.10 15.39
C ALA A 157 -27.24 7.42 16.16
N ARG A 158 -28.38 8.14 16.03
CA ARG A 158 -28.59 9.45 16.67
C ARG A 158 -28.59 9.37 18.21
N GLY A 159 -28.94 8.23 18.78
CA GLY A 159 -28.94 7.97 20.23
C GLY A 159 -27.63 7.38 20.77
N GLY A 160 -26.60 7.25 19.92
CA GLY A 160 -25.32 6.68 20.33
C GLY A 160 -24.51 7.57 21.28
N HIS A 161 -23.68 6.95 22.09
CA HIS A 161 -22.76 7.65 23.01
C HIS A 161 -21.29 7.22 22.75
N LYS A 162 -20.34 7.94 23.32
CA LYS A 162 -18.90 7.71 23.09
C LYS A 162 -18.44 6.27 23.36
N GLY A 163 -19.09 5.54 24.27
CA GLY A 163 -18.77 4.14 24.57
C GLY A 163 -19.12 3.18 23.45
N ASP A 164 -20.14 3.51 22.62
CA ASP A 164 -20.58 2.64 21.52
C ASP A 164 -19.57 2.63 20.35
N TYR A 165 -18.68 3.61 20.31
CA TYR A 165 -17.70 3.77 19.24
C TYR A 165 -16.28 3.34 19.64
N GLY A 166 -16.19 2.61 20.75
CA GLY A 166 -15.00 1.94 21.23
C GLY A 166 -13.91 2.83 21.82
N ARG A 167 -13.00 2.18 22.50
CA ARG A 167 -11.83 2.78 23.16
C ARG A 167 -10.53 2.25 22.54
N VAL A 168 -9.72 3.15 22.02
CA VAL A 168 -8.36 2.86 21.56
C VAL A 168 -7.35 3.21 22.66
N LEU A 169 -6.42 2.31 22.93
CA LEU A 169 -5.22 2.58 23.71
C LEU A 169 -4.02 2.64 22.75
N VAL A 170 -3.38 3.79 22.63
CA VAL A 170 -2.08 3.92 21.96
C VAL A 170 -0.97 3.72 22.98
N VAL A 171 -0.06 2.79 22.72
CA VAL A 171 1.11 2.52 23.58
C VAL A 171 2.38 2.90 22.83
N GLY A 172 3.02 3.99 23.23
CA GLY A 172 4.19 4.52 22.55
C GLY A 172 4.64 5.87 23.10
N GLY A 173 5.45 6.58 22.32
CA GLY A 173 5.96 7.89 22.70
C GLY A 173 7.02 7.78 23.80
N ASP A 174 8.12 7.08 23.57
CA ASP A 174 9.34 7.15 24.40
C ASP A 174 9.98 8.54 24.28
N HIS A 175 11.03 8.80 25.03
CA HIS A 175 11.71 10.11 25.06
C HIS A 175 11.93 10.70 23.65
N GLY A 176 11.45 11.93 23.45
CA GLY A 176 11.52 12.63 22.17
C GLY A 176 10.56 12.14 21.07
N MET A 177 9.77 11.08 21.29
CA MET A 177 8.88 10.49 20.27
C MET A 177 7.38 10.60 20.61
N GLY A 178 6.98 11.50 21.49
CA GLY A 178 5.58 11.73 21.85
C GLY A 178 4.69 12.14 20.67
N GLY A 179 5.27 12.73 19.61
CA GLY A 179 4.57 13.12 18.40
C GLY A 179 3.96 11.94 17.65
N ALA A 180 4.66 10.80 17.57
CA ALA A 180 4.17 9.59 16.92
C ALA A 180 2.91 9.04 17.60
N ALA A 181 2.95 8.88 18.92
CA ALA A 181 1.79 8.44 19.70
C ALA A 181 0.61 9.42 19.61
N ARG A 182 0.88 10.74 19.57
CA ARG A 182 -0.16 11.76 19.37
C ARG A 182 -0.82 11.65 18.00
N LEU A 183 -0.03 11.51 16.92
CA LEU A 183 -0.54 11.37 15.54
C LEU A 183 -1.44 10.14 15.41
N ALA A 184 -1.01 9.00 15.96
CA ALA A 184 -1.82 7.79 15.98
C ALA A 184 -3.12 7.99 16.78
N GLY A 185 -3.05 8.63 17.95
CA GLY A 185 -4.22 8.91 18.76
C GLY A 185 -5.21 9.87 18.09
N GLU A 186 -4.73 10.95 17.48
CA GLU A 186 -5.58 11.89 16.75
C GLU A 186 -6.22 11.24 15.52
N ALA A 187 -5.49 10.40 14.77
CA ALA A 187 -6.02 9.66 13.65
C ALA A 187 -7.17 8.73 14.04
N ALA A 188 -7.05 8.02 15.18
CA ALA A 188 -8.11 7.19 15.70
C ALA A 188 -9.38 7.98 16.02
N LEU A 189 -9.26 9.18 16.62
CA LEU A 189 -10.40 10.09 16.83
C LEU A 189 -11.01 10.57 15.51
N ARG A 190 -10.18 10.91 14.51
CA ARG A 190 -10.62 11.44 13.21
C ARG A 190 -11.45 10.45 12.40
N VAL A 191 -11.19 9.16 12.54
CA VAL A 191 -11.99 8.12 11.91
C VAL A 191 -13.14 7.64 12.79
N GLY A 192 -13.26 8.18 14.01
CA GLY A 192 -14.46 8.04 14.81
C GLY A 192 -14.36 7.16 16.04
N ALA A 193 -13.20 6.77 16.54
CA ALA A 193 -13.10 6.15 17.86
C ALA A 193 -13.75 7.05 18.94
N GLY A 194 -14.51 6.47 19.84
CA GLY A 194 -15.25 7.21 20.87
C GLY A 194 -14.36 7.77 21.96
N LEU A 195 -13.31 7.05 22.34
CA LEU A 195 -12.34 7.41 23.37
C LEU A 195 -10.94 6.96 22.94
N VAL A 196 -9.94 7.82 23.15
CA VAL A 196 -8.54 7.46 22.87
C VAL A 196 -7.66 7.83 24.04
N GLU A 197 -7.05 6.82 24.65
CA GLU A 197 -6.04 6.93 25.70
C GLU A 197 -4.64 6.74 25.09
N ILE A 198 -3.65 7.50 25.56
CA ILE A 198 -2.26 7.37 25.13
C ILE A 198 -1.40 7.04 26.35
N ALA A 199 -0.84 5.84 26.40
CA ALA A 199 0.15 5.43 27.38
C ALA A 199 1.55 5.85 26.89
N THR A 200 2.17 6.85 27.53
CA THR A 200 3.39 7.49 27.10
C THR A 200 4.24 7.95 28.27
N ARG A 201 5.41 8.55 28.01
CA ARG A 201 6.24 9.18 29.02
C ARG A 201 5.57 10.41 29.64
N ALA A 202 5.84 10.67 30.90
CA ALA A 202 5.25 11.78 31.66
C ALA A 202 5.43 13.15 31.01
N GLU A 203 6.60 13.40 30.40
CA GLU A 203 6.96 14.64 29.71
C GLU A 203 6.07 14.98 28.52
N HIS A 204 5.40 13.98 27.92
CA HIS A 204 4.53 14.16 26.77
C HIS A 204 3.07 14.45 27.11
N VAL A 205 2.66 14.27 28.36
CA VAL A 205 1.27 14.46 28.79
C VAL A 205 0.78 15.89 28.52
N ALA A 206 1.50 16.89 29.04
CA ALA A 206 1.11 18.29 28.87
C ALA A 206 1.17 18.77 27.42
N PRO A 207 2.22 18.47 26.64
CA PRO A 207 2.26 18.80 25.19
C PRO A 207 1.14 18.16 24.38
N ILE A 208 0.76 16.91 24.66
CA ILE A 208 -0.34 16.23 23.94
C ILE A 208 -1.66 16.91 24.25
N LEU A 209 -1.95 17.21 25.53
CA LEU A 209 -3.17 17.93 25.93
C LEU A 209 -3.24 19.34 25.34
N ALA A 210 -2.12 20.04 25.29
CA ALA A 210 -2.06 21.38 24.67
C ALA A 210 -2.36 21.33 23.15
N ALA A 211 -1.88 20.28 22.47
CA ALA A 211 -2.08 20.13 21.03
C ALA A 211 -3.44 19.55 20.67
N ARG A 212 -3.99 18.63 21.51
CA ARG A 212 -5.26 17.94 21.27
C ARG A 212 -5.92 17.54 22.60
N PRO A 213 -6.79 18.38 23.16
CA PRO A 213 -7.39 18.14 24.48
C PRO A 213 -8.38 16.98 24.51
N GLU A 214 -8.86 16.50 23.37
CA GLU A 214 -9.75 15.34 23.27
C GLU A 214 -9.03 14.01 23.53
N LEU A 215 -7.69 13.99 23.46
CA LEU A 215 -6.89 12.82 23.79
C LEU A 215 -6.72 12.70 25.31
N MET A 216 -6.59 11.49 25.80
CA MET A 216 -6.40 11.18 27.22
C MET A 216 -5.00 10.61 27.47
N PRO A 217 -3.92 11.44 27.45
CA PRO A 217 -2.60 10.92 27.72
C PRO A 217 -2.41 10.60 29.20
N ARG A 218 -1.75 9.45 29.42
CA ARG A 218 -1.41 8.94 30.74
C ARG A 218 0.10 8.69 30.83
N ALA A 219 0.71 9.20 31.86
CA ALA A 219 2.09 8.85 32.19
C ALA A 219 2.17 7.38 32.62
N VAL A 220 3.03 6.60 31.95
CA VAL A 220 3.24 5.18 32.23
C VAL A 220 4.71 4.91 32.43
N ASP A 221 5.12 4.67 33.66
CA ASP A 221 6.52 4.37 33.99
C ASP A 221 6.87 2.88 33.84
N GLY A 222 5.86 2.00 33.84
CA GLY A 222 6.05 0.57 33.74
C GLY A 222 4.79 -0.26 33.58
N PRO A 223 4.93 -1.59 33.52
CA PRO A 223 3.85 -2.56 33.25
C PRO A 223 2.61 -2.42 34.12
N GLN A 224 2.78 -2.20 35.41
CA GLN A 224 1.69 -2.18 36.39
C GLN A 224 0.70 -1.03 36.11
N VAL A 225 1.20 0.12 35.66
CA VAL A 225 0.35 1.27 35.31
C VAL A 225 -0.35 1.03 33.96
N LEU A 226 0.33 0.35 33.03
CA LEU A 226 -0.21 0.04 31.70
C LEU A 226 -1.37 -0.96 31.79
N GLN A 227 -1.29 -1.96 32.65
CA GLN A 227 -2.26 -3.07 32.73
C GLN A 227 -3.70 -2.58 32.89
N ALA A 228 -3.94 -1.62 33.80
CA ALA A 228 -5.28 -1.04 34.00
C ALA A 228 -5.82 -0.31 32.76
N SER A 229 -4.96 0.24 31.90
CA SER A 229 -5.35 0.85 30.62
C SER A 229 -5.66 -0.21 29.57
N CYS A 230 -4.88 -1.29 29.50
CA CYS A 230 -5.13 -2.44 28.65
C CYS A 230 -6.49 -3.10 28.92
N GLU A 231 -6.86 -3.27 30.20
CA GLU A 231 -8.14 -3.87 30.59
C GLU A 231 -9.36 -3.08 30.09
N ARG A 232 -9.24 -1.75 29.99
CA ARG A 232 -10.31 -0.86 29.54
C ARG A 232 -10.37 -0.68 28.03
N ALA A 233 -9.29 -1.01 27.32
CA ALA A 233 -9.22 -0.82 25.87
C ALA A 233 -10.04 -1.86 25.11
N ASP A 234 -10.63 -1.48 23.99
CA ASP A 234 -11.22 -2.40 23.02
C ASP A 234 -10.19 -2.81 21.98
N VAL A 235 -9.23 -1.92 21.66
CA VAL A 235 -8.12 -2.15 20.72
C VAL A 235 -6.86 -1.45 21.23
N ILE A 236 -5.71 -2.09 21.05
CA ILE A 236 -4.40 -1.51 21.38
C ILE A 236 -3.62 -1.23 20.09
N ALA A 237 -3.24 0.03 19.88
CA ALA A 237 -2.26 0.45 18.88
C ALA A 237 -0.88 0.52 19.54
N LEU A 238 0.01 -0.38 19.19
CA LEU A 238 1.30 -0.60 19.86
C LEU A 238 2.45 -0.30 18.89
N GLY A 239 3.35 0.60 19.29
CA GLY A 239 4.59 0.80 18.57
C GLY A 239 4.93 2.21 18.12
N PRO A 240 3.99 3.13 17.85
CA PRO A 240 4.29 4.50 17.46
C PRO A 240 5.24 5.18 18.46
N GLY A 241 6.52 5.34 18.07
CA GLY A 241 7.55 5.90 18.95
C GLY A 241 7.77 5.17 20.27
N LEU A 242 7.56 3.86 20.33
CA LEU A 242 7.67 3.05 21.56
C LEU A 242 9.11 2.94 22.06
N GLY A 243 10.07 3.00 21.16
CA GLY A 243 11.47 2.71 21.47
C GLY A 243 11.71 1.20 21.69
N GLN A 244 12.98 0.80 21.59
CA GLN A 244 13.41 -0.59 21.73
C GLN A 244 14.22 -0.81 23.02
N GLY A 245 14.25 0.19 23.90
CA GLY A 245 14.88 0.12 25.23
C GLY A 245 14.03 -0.64 26.24
N ALA A 246 14.50 -0.70 27.49
CA ALA A 246 13.86 -1.47 28.56
C ALA A 246 12.39 -1.07 28.80
N TRP A 247 12.09 0.21 28.72
CA TRP A 247 10.71 0.71 28.90
C TRP A 247 9.80 0.21 27.77
N GLY A 248 10.16 0.48 26.51
CA GLY A 248 9.37 0.03 25.36
C GLY A 248 9.20 -1.47 25.33
N HIS A 249 10.26 -2.23 25.61
CA HIS A 249 10.21 -3.70 25.69
C HIS A 249 9.25 -4.18 26.78
N ALA A 250 9.28 -3.60 27.98
CA ALA A 250 8.39 -3.97 29.07
C ALA A 250 6.91 -3.70 28.73
N LEU A 251 6.61 -2.53 28.12
CA LEU A 251 5.25 -2.21 27.69
C LEU A 251 4.79 -3.10 26.52
N TRP A 252 5.67 -3.42 25.60
CA TRP A 252 5.41 -4.34 24.49
C TRP A 252 5.02 -5.73 25.01
N LEU A 253 5.79 -6.29 25.96
CA LEU A 253 5.47 -7.58 26.60
C LEU A 253 4.10 -7.55 27.28
N THR A 254 3.82 -6.52 28.09
CA THR A 254 2.56 -6.39 28.81
C THR A 254 1.38 -6.33 27.83
N SER A 255 1.51 -5.54 26.76
CA SER A 255 0.46 -5.43 25.75
C SER A 255 0.17 -6.75 25.02
N LEU A 256 1.19 -7.56 24.77
CA LEU A 256 1.04 -8.84 24.06
C LEU A 256 0.58 -10.00 24.95
N LEU A 257 0.98 -10.03 26.22
CA LEU A 257 0.78 -11.19 27.09
C LEU A 257 -0.44 -11.05 27.98
N ASP A 258 -0.69 -9.84 28.48
CA ASP A 258 -1.66 -9.60 29.53
C ASP A 258 -2.97 -8.96 29.04
N ALA A 259 -2.91 -8.24 27.92
CA ALA A 259 -4.03 -7.42 27.47
C ALA A 259 -5.22 -8.21 26.94
N ARG A 260 -5.00 -9.30 26.21
CA ARG A 260 -6.03 -10.10 25.51
C ARG A 260 -7.00 -9.21 24.71
N ARG A 261 -6.45 -8.29 23.93
CA ARG A 261 -7.20 -7.33 23.12
C ARG A 261 -6.72 -7.35 21.68
N PRO A 262 -7.57 -7.05 20.72
CA PRO A 262 -7.15 -6.84 19.34
C PRO A 262 -6.02 -5.83 19.26
N LEU A 263 -5.04 -6.07 18.37
CA LEU A 263 -3.79 -5.34 18.29
C LEU A 263 -3.58 -4.73 16.91
N VAL A 264 -3.03 -3.52 16.87
CA VAL A 264 -2.35 -2.98 15.67
C VAL A 264 -0.89 -2.77 16.05
N LEU A 265 0.02 -3.51 15.41
CA LEU A 265 1.47 -3.44 15.66
C LEU A 265 2.16 -2.69 14.53
N ASP A 266 2.92 -1.66 14.89
CA ASP A 266 3.68 -0.83 13.95
C ASP A 266 5.07 -0.52 14.51
N ALA A 267 5.94 -0.01 13.67
CA ALA A 267 7.23 0.59 14.04
C ALA A 267 8.04 -0.26 15.05
N ASP A 268 8.32 0.27 16.24
CA ASP A 268 9.16 -0.40 17.22
C ASP A 268 8.54 -1.69 17.77
N ALA A 269 7.22 -1.83 17.79
CA ALA A 269 6.59 -3.09 18.15
C ALA A 269 6.89 -4.21 17.14
N LEU A 270 6.99 -3.90 15.86
CA LEU A 270 7.41 -4.86 14.82
C LEU A 270 8.90 -5.16 14.92
N ASN A 271 9.72 -4.17 15.24
CA ASN A 271 11.15 -4.40 15.48
C ASN A 271 11.41 -5.32 16.67
N LEU A 272 10.67 -5.15 17.77
CA LEU A 272 10.72 -6.05 18.92
C LEU A 272 10.21 -7.45 18.56
N LEU A 273 9.12 -7.55 17.80
CA LEU A 273 8.56 -8.82 17.31
C LEU A 273 9.55 -9.57 16.39
N ALA A 274 10.34 -8.86 15.60
CA ALA A 274 11.38 -9.45 14.76
C ALA A 274 12.56 -10.00 15.60
N ARG A 275 12.91 -9.33 16.70
CA ARG A 275 13.98 -9.75 17.63
C ARG A 275 13.55 -10.90 18.53
N GLU A 276 12.31 -10.89 18.97
CA GLU A 276 11.69 -11.90 19.84
C GLU A 276 10.41 -12.43 19.21
N PRO A 277 10.49 -13.31 18.21
CA PRO A 277 9.32 -13.84 17.50
C PRO A 277 8.33 -14.53 18.45
N ARG A 278 7.06 -14.16 18.37
CA ARG A 278 5.98 -14.69 19.20
C ARG A 278 4.73 -14.94 18.38
N ALA A 279 3.97 -15.95 18.77
CA ALA A 279 2.62 -16.11 18.26
C ALA A 279 1.72 -15.01 18.86
N LEU A 280 0.93 -14.37 18.01
CA LEU A 280 -0.11 -13.44 18.44
C LEU A 280 -1.35 -14.26 18.81
N ARG A 281 -1.91 -13.99 19.99
CA ARG A 281 -3.05 -14.77 20.53
C ARG A 281 -4.40 -14.17 20.15
N ASP A 282 -4.41 -12.86 19.95
CA ASP A 282 -5.60 -12.07 19.68
C ASP A 282 -5.60 -11.59 18.23
N PRO A 283 -6.76 -11.22 17.68
CA PRO A 283 -6.83 -10.66 16.34
C PRO A 283 -5.87 -9.47 16.18
N ALA A 284 -5.02 -9.52 15.15
CA ALA A 284 -3.98 -8.51 14.98
C ALA A 284 -3.85 -8.01 13.54
N VAL A 285 -3.41 -6.76 13.42
CA VAL A 285 -2.95 -6.14 12.18
C VAL A 285 -1.49 -5.73 12.36
N LEU A 286 -0.63 -6.15 11.44
CA LEU A 286 0.76 -5.72 11.33
C LEU A 286 0.89 -4.70 10.20
N THR A 287 1.58 -3.59 10.43
CA THR A 287 1.74 -2.53 9.43
C THR A 287 3.20 -2.29 9.02
N PRO A 288 3.95 -3.33 8.58
CA PRO A 288 5.36 -3.17 8.27
C PRO A 288 5.59 -2.32 6.99
N HIS A 289 6.58 -1.42 7.03
CA HIS A 289 7.23 -0.94 5.82
C HIS A 289 8.24 -2.02 5.31
N PRO A 290 8.76 -1.94 4.07
CA PRO A 290 9.63 -3.01 3.53
C PRO A 290 10.82 -3.38 4.41
N GLY A 291 11.42 -2.42 5.12
CA GLY A 291 12.54 -2.71 6.03
C GLY A 291 12.12 -3.46 7.30
N GLU A 292 10.93 -3.20 7.85
CA GLU A 292 10.35 -3.97 8.97
C GLU A 292 9.95 -5.37 8.51
N ALA A 293 9.33 -5.47 7.32
CA ALA A 293 8.99 -6.75 6.71
C ALA A 293 10.22 -7.64 6.51
N ALA A 294 11.31 -7.07 6.01
CA ALA A 294 12.58 -7.77 5.83
C ALA A 294 13.13 -8.33 7.15
N ARG A 295 13.10 -7.52 8.24
CA ARG A 295 13.50 -7.99 9.59
C ARG A 295 12.60 -9.11 10.10
N LEU A 296 11.28 -8.96 9.96
CA LEU A 296 10.31 -9.99 10.37
C LEU A 296 10.44 -11.29 9.59
N LEU A 297 10.83 -11.22 8.32
CA LEU A 297 11.04 -12.39 7.45
C LEU A 297 12.44 -13.00 7.60
N GLY A 298 13.41 -12.23 8.08
CA GLY A 298 14.83 -12.64 8.16
C GLY A 298 15.51 -12.62 6.79
N CYS A 299 15.14 -11.66 5.91
CA CYS A 299 15.70 -11.46 4.59
C CYS A 299 16.09 -9.99 4.37
N ASP A 300 16.59 -9.64 3.19
CA ASP A 300 16.87 -8.26 2.81
C ASP A 300 15.65 -7.55 2.19
N VAL A 301 15.73 -6.23 2.10
CA VAL A 301 14.68 -5.38 1.52
C VAL A 301 14.48 -5.67 0.03
N ALA A 302 15.55 -6.00 -0.69
CA ALA A 302 15.46 -6.31 -2.12
C ALA A 302 14.62 -7.57 -2.37
N THR A 303 14.74 -8.58 -1.50
CA THR A 303 13.91 -9.78 -1.54
C THR A 303 12.42 -9.47 -1.30
N VAL A 304 12.10 -8.63 -0.32
CA VAL A 304 10.72 -8.17 -0.07
C VAL A 304 10.18 -7.41 -1.29
N GLN A 305 10.96 -6.52 -1.86
CA GLN A 305 10.52 -5.67 -2.99
C GLN A 305 10.41 -6.43 -4.32
N ARG A 306 11.15 -7.52 -4.47
CA ARG A 306 11.07 -8.39 -5.65
C ARG A 306 9.73 -9.10 -5.77
N ASP A 307 9.18 -9.57 -4.65
CA ASP A 307 7.86 -10.18 -4.60
C ASP A 307 7.13 -9.74 -3.32
N ARG A 308 6.51 -8.56 -3.40
CA ARG A 308 5.76 -7.97 -2.30
C ARG A 308 4.54 -8.79 -1.93
N TYR A 309 3.90 -9.47 -2.90
CA TYR A 309 2.74 -10.33 -2.67
C TYR A 309 3.12 -11.56 -1.84
N ALA A 310 4.20 -12.25 -2.20
CA ALA A 310 4.70 -13.38 -1.41
C ALA A 310 5.14 -12.94 -0.01
N ALA A 311 5.82 -11.80 0.13
CA ALA A 311 6.24 -11.26 1.42
C ALA A 311 5.03 -10.96 2.33
N ALA A 312 4.00 -10.28 1.83
CA ALA A 312 2.80 -9.97 2.59
C ALA A 312 2.05 -11.23 3.03
N ARG A 313 1.85 -12.20 2.14
CA ARG A 313 1.23 -13.50 2.46
C ARG A 313 2.02 -14.28 3.51
N THR A 314 3.34 -14.34 3.36
CA THR A 314 4.21 -15.05 4.30
C THR A 314 4.12 -14.45 5.70
N LEU A 315 4.12 -13.13 5.82
CA LEU A 315 3.94 -12.45 7.10
C LEU A 315 2.56 -12.73 7.70
N ALA A 316 1.51 -12.63 6.91
CA ALA A 316 0.15 -12.90 7.38
C ALA A 316 -0.02 -14.32 7.92
N GLN A 317 0.54 -15.30 7.23
CA GLN A 317 0.54 -16.72 7.65
C GLN A 317 1.42 -16.96 8.89
N ARG A 318 2.65 -16.41 8.89
CA ARG A 318 3.63 -16.60 9.98
C ARG A 318 3.09 -16.13 11.33
N TYR A 319 2.41 -14.98 11.36
CA TYR A 319 1.91 -14.36 12.58
C TYR A 319 0.42 -14.58 12.81
N ALA A 320 -0.27 -15.31 11.92
CA ALA A 320 -1.72 -15.47 11.92
C ALA A 320 -2.47 -14.12 12.04
N ALA A 321 -1.94 -13.06 11.42
CA ALA A 321 -2.40 -11.69 11.52
C ALA A 321 -2.60 -11.06 10.13
N VAL A 322 -3.52 -10.10 10.01
CA VAL A 322 -3.61 -9.29 8.82
C VAL A 322 -2.34 -8.48 8.68
N THR A 323 -1.73 -8.50 7.50
CA THR A 323 -0.49 -7.76 7.23
C THR A 323 -0.74 -6.66 6.21
N VAL A 324 -0.38 -5.43 6.55
CA VAL A 324 -0.38 -4.25 5.69
C VAL A 324 1.06 -3.93 5.31
N LEU A 325 1.53 -4.42 4.17
CA LEU A 325 2.87 -4.12 3.66
C LEU A 325 2.86 -2.74 2.99
N LYS A 326 3.33 -1.74 3.71
CA LYS A 326 3.35 -0.32 3.29
C LYS A 326 4.25 -0.08 2.07
N GLY A 327 4.00 1.00 1.35
CA GLY A 327 4.79 1.48 0.20
C GLY A 327 3.91 1.78 -1.01
N ALA A 328 4.52 2.09 -2.15
CA ALA A 328 3.80 2.30 -3.40
C ALA A 328 2.98 1.04 -3.74
N GLY A 329 1.67 1.19 -3.89
CA GLY A 329 0.76 0.07 -3.97
C GLY A 329 0.79 -0.78 -2.68
N THR A 330 0.37 -0.20 -1.55
CA THR A 330 0.28 -0.92 -0.27
C THR A 330 -0.54 -2.19 -0.42
N LEU A 331 -0.01 -3.32 0.06
CA LEU A 331 -0.67 -4.63 0.02
C LEU A 331 -1.25 -4.99 1.39
N ILE A 332 -2.46 -5.53 1.38
CA ILE A 332 -3.08 -6.12 2.56
C ILE A 332 -3.23 -7.61 2.31
N ALA A 333 -2.72 -8.44 3.22
CA ALA A 333 -2.86 -9.90 3.16
C ALA A 333 -3.52 -10.44 4.42
N SER A 334 -4.48 -11.35 4.27
CA SER A 334 -5.10 -12.06 5.38
C SER A 334 -4.42 -13.41 5.64
N PRO A 335 -4.50 -13.96 6.87
CA PRO A 335 -4.06 -15.33 7.14
C PRO A 335 -4.79 -16.39 6.31
N ALA A 336 -5.99 -16.08 5.84
CA ALA A 336 -6.80 -16.96 4.98
C ALA A 336 -6.34 -16.98 3.50
N GLY A 337 -5.38 -16.10 3.15
CA GLY A 337 -4.81 -16.04 1.79
C GLY A 337 -5.39 -14.94 0.90
N GLU A 338 -6.41 -14.20 1.36
CA GLU A 338 -6.93 -13.06 0.61
C GLU A 338 -5.86 -11.97 0.50
N VAL A 339 -5.81 -11.29 -0.66
CA VAL A 339 -4.92 -10.14 -0.87
C VAL A 339 -5.70 -9.00 -1.52
N ALA A 340 -5.43 -7.79 -1.04
CA ALA A 340 -5.91 -6.56 -1.64
C ALA A 340 -4.74 -5.59 -1.87
N VAL A 341 -4.86 -4.75 -2.91
CA VAL A 341 -3.86 -3.73 -3.26
C VAL A 341 -4.50 -2.36 -3.33
N CYS A 342 -3.82 -1.38 -2.75
CA CYS A 342 -4.22 0.02 -2.78
C CYS A 342 -3.56 0.72 -3.96
N ARG A 343 -4.36 1.30 -4.86
CA ARG A 343 -3.86 2.07 -6.01
C ARG A 343 -3.65 3.56 -5.72
N TRP A 344 -4.08 4.03 -4.56
CA TRP A 344 -3.99 5.43 -4.14
C TRP A 344 -2.74 5.69 -3.31
N GLY A 345 -2.45 6.95 -3.12
CA GLY A 345 -1.28 7.47 -2.44
C GLY A 345 -0.30 8.11 -3.41
N ASN A 346 0.54 8.98 -2.88
CA ASN A 346 1.49 9.77 -3.66
C ASN A 346 2.85 9.88 -2.94
N PRO A 347 3.91 10.31 -3.64
CA PRO A 347 5.24 10.45 -3.06
C PRO A 347 5.34 11.43 -1.88
N GLY A 348 4.45 12.41 -1.77
CA GLY A 348 4.39 13.33 -0.63
C GLY A 348 4.15 12.64 0.71
N MET A 349 3.51 11.47 0.70
CA MET A 349 3.28 10.64 1.89
C MET A 349 4.56 9.99 2.44
N ALA A 350 5.69 10.09 1.76
CA ALA A 350 7.00 9.62 2.25
C ALA A 350 7.58 10.60 3.29
N SER A 351 6.83 10.93 4.32
CA SER A 351 7.22 11.81 5.42
C SER A 351 6.98 11.17 6.78
N GLY A 352 7.71 11.66 7.81
CA GLY A 352 7.61 11.13 9.16
C GLY A 352 6.21 11.29 9.76
N GLY A 353 5.71 10.24 10.42
CA GLY A 353 4.41 10.27 11.09
C GLY A 353 3.22 9.77 10.24
N VAL A 354 3.36 9.67 8.92
CA VAL A 354 2.28 9.18 8.04
C VAL A 354 1.92 7.72 8.37
N GLY A 355 2.90 6.88 8.70
CA GLY A 355 2.66 5.52 9.20
C GLY A 355 1.91 5.49 10.53
N ASP A 356 2.26 6.39 11.46
CA ASP A 356 1.57 6.49 12.77
C ASP A 356 0.09 6.86 12.59
N VAL A 357 -0.21 7.75 11.61
CA VAL A 357 -1.60 8.08 11.22
C VAL A 357 -2.33 6.82 10.75
N LEU A 358 -1.74 6.02 9.86
CA LEU A 358 -2.34 4.76 9.39
C LEU A 358 -2.65 3.81 10.55
N THR A 359 -1.71 3.65 11.47
CA THR A 359 -1.87 2.82 12.67
C THR A 359 -3.08 3.27 13.49
N GLY A 360 -3.22 4.57 13.72
CA GLY A 360 -4.36 5.15 14.40
C GLY A 360 -5.68 4.95 13.66
N VAL A 361 -5.69 5.12 12.34
CA VAL A 361 -6.87 4.89 11.48
C VAL A 361 -7.35 3.45 11.62
N ILE A 362 -6.47 2.46 11.46
CA ILE A 362 -6.84 1.05 11.56
C ILE A 362 -7.36 0.72 12.97
N ALA A 363 -6.67 1.17 14.01
CA ALA A 363 -7.09 0.96 15.39
C ALA A 363 -8.46 1.58 15.70
N GLY A 364 -8.70 2.81 15.20
CA GLY A 364 -9.98 3.49 15.37
C GLY A 364 -11.14 2.81 14.65
N LEU A 365 -10.90 2.18 13.50
CA LEU A 365 -11.89 1.38 12.78
C LEU A 365 -12.16 0.05 13.48
N MET A 366 -11.13 -0.63 13.97
CA MET A 366 -11.30 -1.86 14.77
C MET A 366 -12.06 -1.59 16.06
N ALA A 367 -11.81 -0.48 16.74
CA ALA A 367 -12.52 -0.11 17.97
C ALA A 367 -14.01 0.14 17.72
N GLN A 368 -14.41 0.54 16.53
CA GLN A 368 -15.80 0.68 16.09
C GLN A 368 -16.42 -0.64 15.62
N GLY A 369 -15.79 -1.78 15.86
CA GLY A 369 -16.32 -3.11 15.57
C GLY A 369 -15.97 -3.67 14.19
N GLN A 370 -15.14 -2.98 13.40
CA GLN A 370 -14.66 -3.54 12.13
C GLN A 370 -13.70 -4.72 12.42
N ALA A 371 -13.90 -5.84 11.73
CA ALA A 371 -12.94 -6.94 11.81
C ALA A 371 -11.57 -6.52 11.25
N PRO A 372 -10.45 -7.13 11.68
CA PRO A 372 -9.10 -6.72 11.30
C PRO A 372 -8.88 -6.56 9.80
N TRP A 373 -9.43 -7.47 8.99
CA TRP A 373 -9.33 -7.42 7.52
C TRP A 373 -10.05 -6.19 6.94
N GLN A 374 -11.30 -5.97 7.34
CA GLN A 374 -12.10 -4.83 6.90
C GLN A 374 -11.48 -3.51 7.36
N ALA A 375 -11.04 -3.45 8.62
CA ALA A 375 -10.38 -2.26 9.18
C ALA A 375 -9.08 -1.92 8.45
N ALA A 376 -8.27 -2.93 8.10
CA ALA A 376 -7.04 -2.74 7.35
C ALA A 376 -7.34 -2.27 5.91
N CYS A 377 -8.26 -2.92 5.19
CA CYS A 377 -8.61 -2.55 3.82
C CYS A 377 -9.19 -1.12 3.76
N LEU A 378 -10.19 -0.83 4.59
CA LEU A 378 -10.81 0.50 4.63
C LEU A 378 -9.82 1.55 5.14
N GLY A 379 -9.05 1.24 6.18
CA GLY A 379 -8.07 2.15 6.76
C GLY A 379 -7.00 2.56 5.77
N VAL A 380 -6.44 1.61 5.02
CA VAL A 380 -5.46 1.89 3.96
C VAL A 380 -6.07 2.73 2.84
N ALA A 381 -7.30 2.42 2.40
CA ALA A 381 -7.97 3.17 1.35
C ALA A 381 -8.25 4.63 1.79
N LEU A 382 -8.80 4.85 2.98
CA LEU A 382 -9.08 6.18 3.53
C LEU A 382 -7.80 6.99 3.72
N HIS A 383 -6.76 6.35 4.27
CA HIS A 383 -5.46 6.98 4.52
C HIS A 383 -4.77 7.41 3.22
N ALA A 384 -4.71 6.53 2.23
CA ALA A 384 -4.08 6.84 0.94
C ALA A 384 -4.84 7.94 0.19
N ARG A 385 -6.17 7.88 0.12
CA ARG A 385 -7.00 8.93 -0.48
C ARG A 385 -6.92 10.25 0.27
N ALA A 386 -6.80 10.22 1.59
CA ALA A 386 -6.57 11.44 2.37
C ALA A 386 -5.22 12.08 2.02
N GLY A 387 -4.20 11.26 1.77
CA GLY A 387 -2.91 11.71 1.26
C GLY A 387 -3.02 12.37 -0.12
N ASP A 388 -3.79 11.78 -1.05
CA ASP A 388 -3.99 12.34 -2.38
C ASP A 388 -4.72 13.69 -2.33
N LEU A 389 -5.78 13.80 -1.54
CA LEU A 389 -6.48 15.08 -1.31
C LEU A 389 -5.59 16.13 -0.64
N ALA A 390 -4.75 15.72 0.31
CA ALA A 390 -3.81 16.63 0.95
C ALA A 390 -2.70 17.11 0.00
N ALA A 391 -2.37 16.31 -1.03
CA ALA A 391 -1.37 16.61 -2.04
C ALA A 391 -1.88 17.50 -3.19
N GLU A 392 -3.16 17.86 -3.25
CA GLU A 392 -3.70 18.76 -4.29
C GLU A 392 -2.99 20.11 -4.34
N ALA A 393 -2.45 20.59 -3.21
CA ALA A 393 -1.63 21.79 -3.13
C ALA A 393 -0.14 21.53 -3.48
N GLY A 394 0.24 20.28 -3.72
CA GLY A 394 1.59 19.81 -4.02
C GLY A 394 2.05 18.71 -3.06
N GLU A 395 2.79 17.76 -3.59
CA GLU A 395 3.28 16.60 -2.81
C GLU A 395 4.42 16.97 -1.86
N ARG A 396 5.30 17.89 -2.29
CA ARG A 396 6.47 18.28 -1.51
C ARG A 396 6.08 19.18 -0.36
N GLY A 397 6.39 18.75 0.87
CA GLY A 397 6.06 19.48 2.10
C GLY A 397 4.77 18.98 2.78
N LEU A 398 4.12 17.92 2.26
CA LEU A 398 3.00 17.27 2.91
C LEU A 398 3.43 16.71 4.27
N LEU A 399 2.67 17.05 5.31
CA LEU A 399 2.85 16.58 6.67
C LEU A 399 1.79 15.55 7.06
N ALA A 400 2.12 14.66 7.96
CA ALA A 400 1.18 13.65 8.48
C ALA A 400 -0.13 14.24 9.02
N SER A 401 -0.07 15.45 9.61
CA SER A 401 -1.25 16.15 10.13
C SER A 401 -2.20 16.68 9.05
N ASP A 402 -1.74 16.86 7.81
CA ASP A 402 -2.57 17.35 6.71
C ASP A 402 -3.62 16.32 6.29
N LEU A 403 -3.39 15.04 6.62
CA LEU A 403 -4.34 13.96 6.37
C LEU A 403 -5.60 14.02 7.24
N PHE A 404 -5.59 14.73 8.37
CA PHE A 404 -6.68 14.67 9.36
C PHE A 404 -8.00 15.26 8.86
N VAL A 405 -7.94 16.35 8.09
CA VAL A 405 -9.13 16.99 7.54
C VAL A 405 -9.76 16.11 6.45
N PRO A 406 -9.01 15.66 5.43
CA PRO A 406 -9.51 14.73 4.43
C PRO A 406 -10.02 13.41 5.04
N LEU A 407 -9.34 12.83 6.03
CA LEU A 407 -9.78 11.59 6.69
C LEU A 407 -11.18 11.73 7.28
N ARG A 408 -11.45 12.86 7.99
CA ARG A 408 -12.78 13.11 8.55
C ARG A 408 -13.85 13.23 7.45
N ALA A 409 -13.54 13.82 6.32
CA ALA A 409 -14.48 13.93 5.20
C ALA A 409 -14.75 12.54 4.59
N LEU A 410 -13.69 11.81 4.26
CA LEU A 410 -13.80 10.52 3.57
C LEU A 410 -14.53 9.45 4.39
N VAL A 411 -14.29 9.37 5.70
CA VAL A 411 -14.92 8.35 6.56
C VAL A 411 -16.44 8.51 6.66
N ASN A 412 -16.95 9.72 6.46
CA ASN A 412 -18.40 10.02 6.49
C ASN A 412 -19.07 9.91 5.11
N GLY A 413 -18.29 9.83 4.02
CA GLY A 413 -18.82 9.93 2.65
C GLY A 413 -19.29 11.34 2.29
N PRO A 414 -19.92 11.50 1.12
CA PRO A 414 -20.52 12.78 0.74
C PRO A 414 -21.64 13.15 1.74
N PRO A 415 -21.86 14.46 1.98
CA PRO A 415 -22.96 14.89 2.84
C PRO A 415 -24.27 14.31 2.31
N HIS A 416 -25.04 13.69 3.21
CA HIS A 416 -26.41 13.25 2.88
C HIS A 416 -27.27 14.52 2.67
N GLU A 417 -27.87 14.65 1.49
CA GLU A 417 -28.91 15.65 1.18
C GLU A 417 -30.15 15.48 2.06
#